data_4a52e99b91dc7c5bd4c4313b9cecb2a8
#
_entry.id   4a52e99b91dc7c5bd4c4313b9cecb2a8
#
_cell.length_a   1.000
_cell.length_b   1.000
_cell.length_c   1.000
_cell.angle_alpha   90.00
_cell.angle_beta   90.00
_cell.angle_gamma   90.00
#
_symmetry.space_group_name_H-M   'P 1'
#
loop_
_entity.id
_entity.type
_entity.pdbx_description
1 polymer ?
#
loop_
_entity_poly.entity_id
_entity_poly.type
_entity_poly.pdbx_seq_one_letter_code
_entity_poly.pdbx_strand_id
1 'polypeptide(L)'
;DNEMYALVDEEFLAKFSNQHLNYMKKLYYSFYAGYCKRIKRKPLTSEDFFKNMHLRRFQLYQLCCPYCGTVSLCIHDKKESKTAGYNFCHSCGRTSTLKNLQKHLARFVRIKRMNRISIQAVAEHRPETEKWLLAYDCYQIEIIELASIIEVLFRDYFEALLFISCESKKDSFLEKIVRKYTGNDFMNIEKTNDIYKKAFGIEIRKNLNAETWDNLLDIVNLRNMIVHNNGQVDKRFESTSTFRRWKDRVDIPLIKIEDEDIAKLLSSVIDAVIIISNLYLKEYYQRRNRVIANYYFNKENAYDFFADME
;
A
#
# COMPACT_ATOMS: atom_id res chain seq x y z
N ASP A 1 -11.37 -2.49 -4.58
CA ASP A 1 -10.64 -3.43 -5.44
C ASP A 1 -9.30 -3.75 -4.82
N ASN A 2 -8.90 -5.01 -4.87
CA ASN A 2 -7.62 -5.44 -4.36
C ASN A 2 -6.56 -5.28 -5.48
N GLU A 3 -5.45 -4.59 -5.20
CA GLU A 3 -4.38 -4.37 -6.18
C GLU A 3 -3.83 -5.67 -6.79
N MET A 4 -3.75 -6.77 -6.01
CA MET A 4 -3.26 -8.05 -6.50
C MET A 4 -4.25 -8.78 -7.42
N TYR A 5 -5.54 -8.50 -7.29
CA TYR A 5 -6.60 -9.15 -8.05
C TYR A 5 -7.21 -8.19 -9.05
N ALA A 6 -7.16 -8.55 -10.31
CA ALA A 6 -7.86 -7.85 -11.38
C ALA A 6 -9.17 -8.56 -11.67
N LEU A 7 -10.29 -7.85 -11.63
CA LEU A 7 -11.56 -8.37 -12.13
C LEU A 7 -11.41 -8.59 -13.64
N VAL A 8 -11.72 -9.81 -14.08
CA VAL A 8 -11.74 -10.13 -15.51
C VAL A 8 -13.12 -9.73 -16.06
N ASP A 9 -13.18 -8.55 -16.63
CA ASP A 9 -14.34 -7.96 -17.28
C ASP A 9 -13.98 -7.44 -18.69
N GLU A 10 -14.92 -6.80 -19.35
CA GLU A 10 -14.69 -6.25 -20.70
C GLU A 10 -13.60 -5.19 -20.71
N GLU A 11 -13.52 -4.35 -19.69
CA GLU A 11 -12.47 -3.32 -19.58
C GLU A 11 -11.09 -3.93 -19.41
N PHE A 12 -10.98 -4.99 -18.60
CA PHE A 12 -9.73 -5.73 -18.46
C PHE A 12 -9.31 -6.40 -19.78
N LEU A 13 -10.26 -7.07 -20.43
CA LEU A 13 -10.00 -7.76 -21.70
C LEU A 13 -9.64 -6.82 -22.85
N ALA A 14 -10.21 -5.61 -22.88
CA ALA A 14 -9.91 -4.59 -23.88
C ALA A 14 -8.44 -4.10 -23.87
N LYS A 15 -7.70 -4.36 -22.80
CA LYS A 15 -6.27 -4.00 -22.68
C LYS A 15 -5.32 -4.94 -23.43
N PHE A 16 -5.84 -6.04 -23.97
CA PHE A 16 -5.04 -7.03 -24.70
C PHE A 16 -5.24 -6.90 -26.20
N SER A 17 -4.21 -7.29 -26.98
CA SER A 17 -4.34 -7.36 -28.45
C SER A 17 -5.38 -8.42 -28.85
N ASN A 18 -5.96 -8.30 -30.03
CA ASN A 18 -6.99 -9.23 -30.53
C ASN A 18 -6.55 -10.70 -30.49
N GLN A 19 -5.29 -10.98 -30.79
CA GLN A 19 -4.74 -12.34 -30.74
C GLN A 19 -4.75 -12.88 -29.31
N HIS A 20 -4.29 -12.09 -28.35
CA HIS A 20 -4.26 -12.41 -26.96
C HIS A 20 -5.66 -12.51 -26.37
N LEU A 21 -6.57 -11.61 -26.76
CA LEU A 21 -7.94 -11.58 -26.32
C LEU A 21 -8.68 -12.90 -26.61
N ASN A 22 -8.53 -13.44 -27.83
CA ASN A 22 -9.17 -14.69 -28.21
C ASN A 22 -8.66 -15.88 -27.38
N TYR A 23 -7.37 -15.93 -27.12
CA TYR A 23 -6.78 -16.96 -26.27
C TYR A 23 -7.29 -16.85 -24.83
N MET A 24 -7.22 -15.65 -24.24
CA MET A 24 -7.67 -15.42 -22.88
C MET A 24 -9.18 -15.70 -22.68
N LYS A 25 -10.00 -15.35 -23.66
CA LYS A 25 -11.43 -15.69 -23.63
C LYS A 25 -11.66 -17.20 -23.58
N LYS A 26 -10.95 -17.98 -24.40
CA LYS A 26 -11.03 -19.45 -24.36
C LYS A 26 -10.61 -20.00 -23.01
N LEU A 27 -9.49 -19.53 -22.48
CA LEU A 27 -8.95 -19.93 -21.19
C LEU A 27 -9.96 -19.65 -20.03
N TYR A 28 -10.48 -18.42 -19.98
CA TYR A 28 -11.41 -18.02 -18.91
C TYR A 28 -12.74 -18.78 -19.01
N TYR A 29 -13.23 -19.01 -20.22
CA TYR A 29 -14.44 -19.82 -20.40
C TYR A 29 -14.21 -21.28 -19.96
N SER A 30 -13.10 -21.89 -20.32
CA SER A 30 -12.74 -23.26 -19.91
C SER A 30 -12.67 -23.38 -18.38
N PHE A 31 -12.03 -22.42 -17.73
CA PHE A 31 -11.95 -22.38 -16.27
C PHE A 31 -13.34 -22.23 -15.62
N TYR A 32 -14.18 -21.35 -16.14
CA TYR A 32 -15.58 -21.19 -15.70
C TYR A 32 -16.39 -22.47 -15.88
N ALA A 33 -16.30 -23.10 -17.05
CA ALA A 33 -17.02 -24.34 -17.34
C ALA A 33 -16.59 -25.50 -16.40
N GLY A 34 -15.28 -25.63 -16.15
CA GLY A 34 -14.72 -26.57 -15.18
C GLY A 34 -15.21 -26.32 -13.76
N TYR A 35 -15.28 -25.05 -13.35
CA TYR A 35 -15.88 -24.68 -12.05
C TYR A 35 -17.36 -25.07 -11.97
N CYS A 36 -18.16 -24.76 -13.00
CA CYS A 36 -19.57 -25.13 -13.04
C CYS A 36 -19.77 -26.66 -12.94
N LYS A 37 -18.92 -27.44 -13.60
CA LYS A 37 -18.94 -28.92 -13.48
C LYS A 37 -18.70 -29.37 -12.04
N ARG A 38 -17.73 -28.78 -11.34
CA ARG A 38 -17.46 -29.12 -9.92
C ARG A 38 -18.64 -28.84 -9.00
N ILE A 39 -19.35 -27.75 -9.22
CA ILE A 39 -20.54 -27.39 -8.43
C ILE A 39 -21.85 -27.96 -9.00
N LYS A 40 -21.76 -28.90 -9.94
CA LYS A 40 -22.92 -29.57 -10.60
C LYS A 40 -23.90 -28.58 -11.23
N ARG A 41 -23.40 -27.54 -11.89
CA ARG A 41 -24.21 -26.55 -12.62
C ARG A 41 -23.93 -26.64 -14.11
N LYS A 42 -24.98 -26.42 -14.91
CA LYS A 42 -24.83 -26.25 -16.36
C LYS A 42 -24.14 -24.91 -16.65
N PRO A 43 -23.01 -24.88 -17.38
CA PRO A 43 -22.39 -23.63 -17.76
C PRO A 43 -23.25 -22.89 -18.79
N LEU A 44 -23.11 -21.58 -18.83
CA LEU A 44 -23.65 -20.75 -19.89
C LEU A 44 -22.89 -21.01 -21.18
N THR A 45 -23.43 -20.58 -22.32
CA THR A 45 -22.63 -20.53 -23.56
C THR A 45 -21.47 -19.54 -23.42
N SER A 46 -20.42 -19.68 -24.23
CA SER A 46 -19.30 -18.75 -24.19
C SER A 46 -19.74 -17.31 -24.49
N GLU A 47 -20.65 -17.16 -25.46
CA GLU A 47 -21.21 -15.86 -25.82
C GLU A 47 -21.98 -15.22 -24.67
N ASP A 48 -22.91 -15.96 -24.06
CA ASP A 48 -23.64 -15.47 -22.89
C ASP A 48 -22.76 -15.24 -21.68
N PHE A 49 -21.68 -16.00 -21.54
CA PHE A 49 -20.72 -15.78 -20.46
C PHE A 49 -20.04 -14.42 -20.58
N PHE A 50 -19.55 -14.02 -21.75
CA PHE A 50 -18.86 -12.75 -21.91
C PHE A 50 -19.80 -11.56 -22.08
N LYS A 51 -20.97 -11.75 -22.67
CA LYS A 51 -21.95 -10.66 -22.89
C LYS A 51 -22.43 -9.98 -21.61
N ASN A 52 -22.51 -10.72 -20.49
CA ASN A 52 -23.05 -10.21 -19.23
C ASN A 52 -22.15 -10.54 -18.03
N MET A 53 -20.84 -10.48 -18.17
CA MET A 53 -19.89 -10.85 -17.08
C MET A 53 -20.16 -10.09 -15.78
N HIS A 54 -20.47 -8.81 -15.84
CA HIS A 54 -20.72 -7.94 -14.70
C HIS A 54 -22.00 -8.27 -13.91
N LEU A 55 -22.99 -8.88 -14.57
CA LEU A 55 -24.29 -9.20 -13.95
C LEU A 55 -24.32 -10.59 -13.27
N ARG A 56 -23.26 -11.37 -13.39
CA ARG A 56 -23.28 -12.79 -12.99
C ARG A 56 -23.06 -12.98 -11.50
N ARG A 57 -23.55 -14.11 -11.00
CA ARG A 57 -23.27 -14.57 -9.65
C ARG A 57 -21.77 -14.78 -9.41
N PHE A 58 -21.06 -15.30 -10.41
CA PHE A 58 -19.63 -15.59 -10.33
C PHE A 58 -18.82 -14.49 -11.00
N GLN A 59 -17.78 -14.05 -10.32
CA GLN A 59 -16.77 -13.13 -10.86
C GLN A 59 -15.45 -13.84 -11.00
N LEU A 60 -14.79 -13.62 -12.13
CA LEU A 60 -13.45 -14.10 -12.37
C LEU A 60 -12.46 -13.01 -12.00
N TYR A 61 -11.43 -13.39 -11.27
CA TYR A 61 -10.32 -12.52 -10.91
C TYR A 61 -9.01 -13.13 -11.35
N GLN A 62 -8.15 -12.32 -11.92
CA GLN A 62 -6.79 -12.67 -12.19
C GLN A 62 -5.92 -12.24 -11.02
N LEU A 63 -5.31 -13.18 -10.32
CA LEU A 63 -4.30 -12.88 -9.30
C LEU A 63 -2.94 -12.64 -9.98
N CYS A 64 -2.26 -11.60 -9.58
CA CYS A 64 -0.84 -11.40 -9.81
C CYS A 64 -0.22 -10.86 -8.51
N CYS A 65 0.52 -11.70 -7.80
CA CYS A 65 1.14 -11.32 -6.55
C CYS A 65 2.52 -10.71 -6.79
N PRO A 66 2.76 -9.44 -6.39
CA PRO A 66 4.06 -8.80 -6.60
C PRO A 66 5.16 -9.39 -5.71
N TYR A 67 4.77 -10.13 -4.65
CA TYR A 67 5.73 -10.66 -3.68
C TYR A 67 6.25 -12.05 -4.01
N CYS A 68 5.43 -12.94 -4.55
CA CYS A 68 5.83 -14.31 -4.87
C CYS A 68 5.74 -14.67 -6.36
N GLY A 69 5.29 -13.73 -7.19
CA GLY A 69 5.13 -13.93 -8.64
C GLY A 69 4.00 -14.88 -9.02
N THR A 70 3.14 -15.30 -8.09
CA THR A 70 2.02 -16.19 -8.40
C THR A 70 1.06 -15.47 -9.34
N VAL A 71 0.80 -16.09 -10.50
CA VAL A 71 -0.25 -15.71 -11.44
C VAL A 71 -1.26 -16.85 -11.49
N SER A 72 -2.52 -16.58 -11.20
CA SER A 72 -3.57 -17.60 -11.22
C SER A 72 -4.95 -17.00 -11.43
N LEU A 73 -5.91 -17.86 -11.78
CA LEU A 73 -7.30 -17.49 -11.95
C LEU A 73 -8.10 -17.86 -10.70
N CYS A 74 -8.97 -16.97 -10.26
CA CYS A 74 -9.85 -17.18 -9.13
C CYS A 74 -11.31 -16.92 -9.52
N ILE A 75 -12.22 -17.76 -9.02
CA ILE A 75 -13.66 -17.52 -9.12
C ILE A 75 -14.17 -17.10 -7.75
N HIS A 76 -14.98 -16.06 -7.75
CA HIS A 76 -15.67 -15.56 -6.57
C HIS A 76 -17.18 -15.65 -6.74
N ASP A 77 -17.85 -16.28 -5.78
CA ASP A 77 -19.32 -16.30 -5.70
C ASP A 77 -19.81 -15.08 -4.92
N LYS A 78 -20.53 -14.19 -5.59
CA LYS A 78 -21.07 -12.96 -4.97
C LYS A 78 -21.98 -13.21 -3.76
N LYS A 79 -22.63 -14.40 -3.66
CA LYS A 79 -23.49 -14.75 -2.53
C LYS A 79 -22.72 -15.16 -1.27
N GLU A 80 -21.50 -15.70 -1.44
CA GLU A 80 -20.65 -16.16 -0.35
C GLU A 80 -19.71 -15.06 0.16
N SER A 81 -19.78 -13.87 -0.41
CA SER A 81 -18.74 -12.85 -0.38
C SER A 81 -18.64 -12.01 0.89
N LYS A 82 -19.38 -12.30 1.96
CA LYS A 82 -19.21 -11.55 3.22
C LYS A 82 -17.80 -11.60 3.79
N THR A 83 -17.00 -12.53 3.33
CA THR A 83 -15.60 -12.73 3.74
C THR A 83 -14.66 -12.90 2.55
N ALA A 84 -14.92 -12.24 1.44
CA ALA A 84 -14.10 -12.37 0.24
C ALA A 84 -12.63 -12.27 0.60
N GLY A 85 -11.94 -13.38 0.57
CA GLY A 85 -10.57 -13.58 0.97
C GLY A 85 -9.53 -12.97 0.03
N TYR A 86 -9.90 -11.93 -0.73
CA TYR A 86 -9.01 -11.19 -1.62
C TYR A 86 -8.15 -10.16 -0.90
N ASN A 87 -7.96 -10.32 0.40
CA ASN A 87 -7.10 -9.44 1.17
C ASN A 87 -5.65 -9.95 1.28
N PHE A 88 -5.37 -11.16 0.82
CA PHE A 88 -4.05 -11.79 0.89
C PHE A 88 -3.83 -12.75 -0.28
N CYS A 89 -2.58 -12.93 -0.65
CA CYS A 89 -2.20 -13.93 -1.64
C CYS A 89 -2.37 -15.33 -1.06
N HIS A 90 -3.11 -16.20 -1.74
CA HIS A 90 -3.33 -17.59 -1.29
C HIS A 90 -2.08 -18.47 -1.37
N SER A 91 -1.04 -18.04 -2.11
CA SER A 91 0.22 -18.78 -2.23
C SER A 91 1.22 -18.39 -1.12
N CYS A 92 1.43 -17.08 -0.88
CA CYS A 92 2.43 -16.62 0.09
C CYS A 92 1.85 -16.00 1.36
N GLY A 93 0.52 -15.86 1.47
CA GLY A 93 -0.17 -15.31 2.62
C GLY A 93 0.00 -13.80 2.83
N ARG A 94 0.73 -13.08 1.96
CA ARG A 94 0.92 -11.63 2.11
C ARG A 94 -0.34 -10.85 1.73
N THR A 95 -0.61 -9.79 2.49
CA THR A 95 -1.69 -8.84 2.18
C THR A 95 -1.24 -7.86 1.12
N SER A 96 -2.19 -7.24 0.42
CA SER A 96 -1.89 -6.14 -0.50
C SER A 96 -1.28 -4.94 0.25
N THR A 97 -0.48 -4.13 -0.44
CA THR A 97 0.17 -2.95 0.14
C THR A 97 -0.86 -1.94 0.61
N LEU A 98 -1.92 -1.71 -0.16
CA LEU A 98 -3.04 -0.85 0.24
C LEU A 98 -3.70 -1.32 1.53
N LYS A 99 -3.93 -2.62 1.67
CA LYS A 99 -4.54 -3.18 2.89
C LYS A 99 -3.63 -3.04 4.10
N ASN A 100 -2.33 -3.21 3.91
CA ASN A 100 -1.35 -3.00 4.97
C ASN A 100 -1.35 -1.54 5.44
N LEU A 101 -1.30 -0.59 4.51
CA LEU A 101 -1.38 0.84 4.80
C LEU A 101 -2.68 1.22 5.54
N GLN A 102 -3.84 0.67 5.12
CA GLN A 102 -5.12 0.87 5.81
C GLN A 102 -5.09 0.40 7.27
N LYS A 103 -4.38 -0.71 7.56
CA LYS A 103 -4.21 -1.20 8.94
C LYS A 103 -3.41 -0.20 9.79
N HIS A 104 -2.35 0.41 9.24
CA HIS A 104 -1.56 1.43 9.94
C HIS A 104 -2.37 2.70 10.20
N LEU A 105 -3.11 3.20 9.21
CA LEU A 105 -4.02 4.34 9.39
C LEU A 105 -5.09 4.07 10.47
N ALA A 106 -5.71 2.89 10.44
CA ALA A 106 -6.70 2.50 11.44
C ALA A 106 -6.08 2.35 12.85
N ARG A 107 -4.82 1.93 12.95
CA ARG A 107 -4.06 1.88 14.21
C ARG A 107 -3.83 3.29 14.75
N PHE A 108 -3.40 4.21 13.93
CA PHE A 108 -3.22 5.61 14.33
C PHE A 108 -4.51 6.21 14.91
N VAL A 109 -5.65 6.02 14.24
CA VAL A 109 -6.95 6.53 14.72
C VAL A 109 -7.29 5.97 16.11
N ARG A 110 -7.00 4.66 16.35
CA ARG A 110 -7.22 4.07 17.67
C ARG A 110 -6.31 4.65 18.74
N ILE A 111 -5.02 4.84 18.43
CA ILE A 111 -4.05 5.45 19.35
C ILE A 111 -4.46 6.88 19.68
N LYS A 112 -4.77 7.71 18.69
CA LYS A 112 -5.25 9.09 18.92
C LYS A 112 -6.48 9.13 19.81
N ARG A 113 -7.43 8.21 19.61
CA ARG A 113 -8.63 8.11 20.46
C ARG A 113 -8.28 7.73 21.91
N MET A 114 -7.40 6.76 22.10
CA MET A 114 -6.93 6.35 23.44
C MET A 114 -6.22 7.51 24.15
N ASN A 115 -5.30 8.18 23.47
CA ASN A 115 -4.59 9.34 24.00
C ASN A 115 -5.54 10.44 24.45
N ARG A 116 -6.53 10.77 23.64
CA ARG A 116 -7.53 11.79 23.97
C ARG A 116 -8.32 11.45 25.23
N ILE A 117 -8.76 10.18 25.37
CA ILE A 117 -9.47 9.70 26.57
C ILE A 117 -8.54 9.81 27.80
N SER A 118 -7.28 9.40 27.67
CA SER A 118 -6.32 9.44 28.78
C SER A 118 -6.03 10.87 29.23
N ILE A 119 -5.82 11.79 28.32
CA ILE A 119 -5.60 13.22 28.64
C ILE A 119 -6.83 13.80 29.33
N GLN A 120 -8.04 13.50 28.88
CA GLN A 120 -9.28 13.96 29.51
C GLN A 120 -9.43 13.42 30.95
N ALA A 121 -9.20 12.11 31.13
CA ALA A 121 -9.31 11.48 32.44
C ALA A 121 -8.31 12.06 33.46
N VAL A 122 -7.07 12.36 33.04
CA VAL A 122 -6.07 13.00 33.91
C VAL A 122 -6.45 14.45 34.20
N ALA A 123 -6.99 15.18 33.22
CA ALA A 123 -7.43 16.57 33.43
C ALA A 123 -8.49 16.75 34.50
N GLU A 124 -9.31 15.71 34.75
CA GLU A 124 -10.39 15.76 35.77
C GLU A 124 -9.90 15.53 37.20
N HIS A 125 -8.75 14.87 37.38
CA HIS A 125 -8.35 14.34 38.69
C HIS A 125 -6.91 14.69 39.12
N ARG A 126 -6.13 15.39 38.28
CA ARG A 126 -4.70 15.60 38.52
C ARG A 126 -4.27 17.07 38.28
N PRO A 127 -3.11 17.48 38.84
CA PRO A 127 -2.56 18.81 38.58
C PRO A 127 -2.31 19.08 37.11
N GLU A 128 -2.37 20.35 36.73
CA GLU A 128 -2.20 20.79 35.31
C GLU A 128 -0.85 20.37 34.74
N THR A 129 0.21 20.28 35.56
CA THR A 129 1.53 19.78 35.14
C THR A 129 1.50 18.32 34.70
N GLU A 130 0.79 17.44 35.38
CA GLU A 130 0.68 16.03 35.00
C GLU A 130 -0.09 15.89 33.69
N LYS A 131 -1.14 16.68 33.51
CA LYS A 131 -1.91 16.74 32.25
C LYS A 131 -1.03 17.15 31.09
N TRP A 132 -0.21 18.19 31.27
CA TRP A 132 0.69 18.68 30.23
C TRP A 132 1.73 17.63 29.84
N LEU A 133 2.38 16.98 30.81
CA LEU A 133 3.36 15.91 30.56
C LEU A 133 2.74 14.72 29.82
N LEU A 134 1.55 14.27 30.25
CA LEU A 134 0.85 13.20 29.56
C LEU A 134 0.48 13.57 28.11
N ALA A 135 -0.02 14.78 27.89
CA ALA A 135 -0.33 15.27 26.55
C ALA A 135 0.92 15.30 25.66
N TYR A 136 2.03 15.77 26.21
CA TYR A 136 3.32 15.81 25.51
C TYR A 136 3.76 14.40 25.09
N ASP A 137 3.74 13.43 25.99
CA ASP A 137 4.08 12.03 25.68
C ASP A 137 3.14 11.42 24.64
N CYS A 138 1.84 11.69 24.75
CA CYS A 138 0.84 11.23 23.78
C CYS A 138 1.09 11.78 22.38
N TYR A 139 1.41 13.06 22.25
CA TYR A 139 1.70 13.66 20.94
C TYR A 139 3.00 13.13 20.33
N GLN A 140 4.01 12.84 21.15
CA GLN A 140 5.22 12.16 20.66
C GLN A 140 4.91 10.79 20.05
N ILE A 141 4.07 9.98 20.73
CA ILE A 141 3.62 8.69 20.20
C ILE A 141 2.87 8.87 18.88
N GLU A 142 2.02 9.88 18.75
CA GLU A 142 1.29 10.16 17.51
C GLU A 142 2.23 10.54 16.37
N ILE A 143 3.28 11.32 16.61
CA ILE A 143 4.31 11.64 15.60
C ILE A 143 5.05 10.38 15.15
N ILE A 144 5.43 9.50 16.07
CA ILE A 144 6.09 8.22 15.74
C ILE A 144 5.20 7.36 14.86
N GLU A 145 3.90 7.29 15.16
CA GLU A 145 2.95 6.52 14.34
C GLU A 145 2.73 7.16 12.95
N LEU A 146 2.68 8.50 12.85
CA LEU A 146 2.61 9.17 11.55
C LEU A 146 3.86 8.89 10.70
N ALA A 147 5.04 8.93 11.30
CA ALA A 147 6.28 8.57 10.61
C ALA A 147 6.28 7.10 10.15
N SER A 148 5.73 6.20 10.96
CA SER A 148 5.58 4.78 10.58
C SER A 148 4.63 4.59 9.39
N ILE A 149 3.56 5.38 9.27
CA ILE A 149 2.67 5.36 8.11
C ILE A 149 3.42 5.81 6.86
N ILE A 150 4.22 6.87 6.95
CA ILE A 150 5.04 7.38 5.84
C ILE A 150 6.05 6.32 5.37
N GLU A 151 6.76 5.69 6.31
CA GLU A 151 7.70 4.61 5.99
C GLU A 151 7.02 3.45 5.28
N VAL A 152 5.89 2.96 5.81
CA VAL A 152 5.13 1.86 5.19
C VAL A 152 4.61 2.24 3.82
N LEU A 153 4.07 3.46 3.65
CA LEU A 153 3.60 3.98 2.36
C LEU A 153 4.70 3.87 1.30
N PHE A 154 5.84 4.44 1.57
CA PHE A 154 6.92 4.51 0.57
C PHE A 154 7.64 3.18 0.39
N ARG A 155 7.94 2.46 1.46
CA ARG A 155 8.64 1.18 1.36
C ARG A 155 7.81 0.12 0.66
N ASP A 156 6.58 -0.10 1.09
CA ASP A 156 5.77 -1.20 0.57
C ASP A 156 5.39 -0.96 -0.89
N TYR A 157 5.12 0.29 -1.29
CA TYR A 157 4.85 0.63 -2.68
C TYR A 157 6.10 0.50 -3.57
N PHE A 158 7.25 0.93 -3.07
CA PHE A 158 8.52 0.74 -3.76
C PHE A 158 8.81 -0.73 -4.01
N GLU A 159 8.73 -1.55 -2.96
CA GLU A 159 8.96 -2.99 -3.07
C GLU A 159 7.99 -3.65 -4.05
N ALA A 160 6.69 -3.32 -3.98
CA ALA A 160 5.69 -3.87 -4.87
C ALA A 160 5.94 -3.50 -6.34
N LEU A 161 6.28 -2.25 -6.64
CA LEU A 161 6.62 -1.81 -7.99
C LEU A 161 7.90 -2.46 -8.50
N LEU A 162 8.91 -2.60 -7.64
CA LEU A 162 10.17 -3.22 -8.02
C LEU A 162 9.97 -4.71 -8.36
N PHE A 163 9.30 -5.47 -7.50
CA PHE A 163 9.10 -6.91 -7.73
C PHE A 163 8.24 -7.19 -8.96
N ILE A 164 7.16 -6.44 -9.18
CA ILE A 164 6.34 -6.64 -10.37
C ILE A 164 7.08 -6.20 -11.65
N SER A 165 8.04 -5.28 -11.54
CA SER A 165 8.84 -4.83 -12.69
C SER A 165 9.91 -5.83 -13.09
N CYS A 166 10.45 -6.60 -12.13
CA CYS A 166 11.52 -7.55 -12.38
C CYS A 166 11.04 -8.84 -13.04
N GLU A 167 9.72 -9.07 -13.18
CA GLU A 167 9.10 -10.28 -13.72
C GLU A 167 9.67 -11.60 -13.14
N SER A 168 10.44 -11.49 -12.07
CA SER A 168 11.11 -12.63 -11.44
C SER A 168 10.30 -13.11 -10.24
N LYS A 169 10.29 -14.43 -10.03
CA LYS A 169 9.84 -14.98 -8.76
C LYS A 169 10.68 -14.35 -7.64
N LYS A 170 10.00 -13.88 -6.61
CA LYS A 170 10.66 -13.32 -5.44
C LYS A 170 11.57 -14.37 -4.85
N ASP A 171 12.86 -14.21 -5.04
CA ASP A 171 13.83 -14.98 -4.31
C ASP A 171 14.27 -14.16 -3.08
N SER A 172 14.68 -14.90 -2.03
CA SER A 172 15.18 -14.32 -0.79
C SER A 172 16.45 -13.47 -1.00
N PHE A 173 17.15 -13.68 -2.09
CA PHE A 173 18.36 -12.94 -2.46
C PHE A 173 18.03 -11.53 -2.94
N LEU A 174 17.05 -11.39 -3.85
CA LEU A 174 16.60 -10.08 -4.32
C LEU A 174 16.04 -9.24 -3.16
N GLU A 175 15.28 -9.85 -2.26
CA GLU A 175 14.78 -9.17 -1.06
C GLU A 175 15.93 -8.67 -0.16
N LYS A 176 16.96 -9.47 0.05
CA LYS A 176 18.15 -9.07 0.80
C LYS A 176 18.92 -7.94 0.13
N ILE A 177 19.06 -7.99 -1.20
CA ILE A 177 19.70 -6.92 -1.96
C ILE A 177 18.91 -5.61 -1.79
N VAL A 178 17.59 -5.64 -2.00
CA VAL A 178 16.74 -4.45 -1.86
C VAL A 178 16.90 -3.87 -0.45
N ARG A 179 16.79 -4.68 0.60
CA ARG A 179 16.97 -4.21 1.98
C ARG A 179 18.37 -3.66 2.26
N LYS A 180 19.41 -4.26 1.67
CA LYS A 180 20.78 -3.79 1.82
C LYS A 180 21.00 -2.41 1.19
N TYR A 181 20.38 -2.18 0.02
CA TYR A 181 20.55 -0.91 -0.71
C TYR A 181 19.60 0.19 -0.25
N THR A 182 18.41 -0.14 0.19
CA THR A 182 17.43 0.85 0.65
C THR A 182 17.54 1.12 2.16
N GLY A 183 17.91 0.12 2.97
CA GLY A 183 18.07 0.27 4.42
C GLY A 183 16.88 0.99 5.08
N ASN A 184 17.19 2.06 5.82
CA ASN A 184 16.21 2.97 6.43
C ASN A 184 15.93 4.21 5.56
N ASP A 185 16.28 4.19 4.29
CA ASP A 185 16.19 5.37 3.41
C ASP A 185 14.76 5.88 3.22
N PHE A 186 13.74 5.01 3.38
CA PHE A 186 12.33 5.41 3.36
C PHE A 186 11.88 6.27 4.55
N MET A 187 12.71 6.37 5.58
CA MET A 187 12.59 7.35 6.66
C MET A 187 13.28 8.70 6.35
N ASN A 188 13.83 8.84 5.16
CA ASN A 188 14.36 10.10 4.63
C ASN A 188 13.59 10.46 3.36
N ILE A 189 12.74 11.49 3.45
CA ILE A 189 11.80 11.84 2.37
C ILE A 189 12.55 12.28 1.09
N GLU A 190 13.66 12.98 1.21
CA GLU A 190 14.46 13.44 0.06
C GLU A 190 15.12 12.25 -0.64
N LYS A 191 15.76 11.36 0.12
CA LYS A 191 16.31 10.11 -0.44
C LYS A 191 15.23 9.21 -1.05
N THR A 192 14.07 9.14 -0.42
CA THR A 192 12.90 8.40 -0.96
C THR A 192 12.53 8.93 -2.33
N ASN A 193 12.42 10.26 -2.49
CA ASN A 193 12.14 10.88 -3.79
C ASN A 193 13.20 10.50 -4.85
N ASP A 194 14.49 10.53 -4.48
CA ASP A 194 15.59 10.19 -5.40
C ASP A 194 15.57 8.69 -5.80
N ILE A 195 15.26 7.80 -4.85
CA ILE A 195 15.13 6.37 -5.11
C ILE A 195 13.99 6.10 -6.09
N TYR A 196 12.80 6.68 -5.87
CA TYR A 196 11.65 6.54 -6.76
C TYR A 196 11.91 7.13 -8.15
N LYS A 197 12.57 8.27 -8.22
CA LYS A 197 12.96 8.89 -9.50
C LYS A 197 13.92 8.00 -10.28
N LYS A 198 14.95 7.46 -9.63
CA LYS A 198 15.94 6.59 -10.28
C LYS A 198 15.34 5.25 -10.72
N ALA A 199 14.50 4.64 -9.89
CA ALA A 199 13.95 3.30 -10.16
C ALA A 199 12.78 3.31 -11.16
N PHE A 200 11.92 4.32 -11.09
CA PHE A 200 10.63 4.31 -11.81
C PHE A 200 10.36 5.59 -12.61
N GLY A 201 11.22 6.60 -12.53
CA GLY A 201 10.95 7.93 -13.10
C GLY A 201 9.90 8.74 -12.35
N ILE A 202 9.50 8.31 -11.16
CA ILE A 202 8.45 8.96 -10.36
C ILE A 202 9.10 10.02 -9.45
N GLU A 203 8.79 11.29 -9.68
CA GLU A 203 9.22 12.41 -8.82
C GLU A 203 8.12 12.72 -7.79
N ILE A 204 8.23 12.17 -6.58
CA ILE A 204 7.25 12.32 -5.50
C ILE A 204 7.03 13.80 -5.17
N ARG A 205 8.11 14.57 -5.03
CA ARG A 205 8.06 15.99 -4.67
C ARG A 205 7.23 16.83 -5.65
N LYS A 206 7.28 16.52 -6.95
CA LYS A 206 6.49 17.27 -7.96
C LYS A 206 4.99 16.99 -7.90
N ASN A 207 4.59 15.89 -7.29
CA ASN A 207 3.19 15.48 -7.19
C ASN A 207 2.54 15.93 -5.86
N LEU A 208 3.34 16.37 -4.88
CA LEU A 208 2.86 16.90 -3.61
C LEU A 208 2.95 18.43 -3.63
N ASN A 209 2.00 19.11 -2.99
CA ASN A 209 2.13 20.54 -2.75
C ASN A 209 3.25 20.84 -1.73
N ALA A 210 3.73 22.07 -1.69
CA ALA A 210 4.86 22.45 -0.84
C ALA A 210 4.56 22.24 0.65
N GLU A 211 3.36 22.53 1.10
CA GLU A 211 2.95 22.36 2.51
C GLU A 211 2.93 20.89 2.91
N THR A 212 2.31 20.03 2.09
CA THR A 212 2.31 18.57 2.34
C THR A 212 3.74 18.04 2.39
N TRP A 213 4.61 18.41 1.44
CA TRP A 213 6.01 18.01 1.43
C TRP A 213 6.75 18.44 2.71
N ASP A 214 6.62 19.69 3.11
CA ASP A 214 7.25 20.23 4.30
C ASP A 214 6.75 19.56 5.58
N ASN A 215 5.45 19.29 5.69
CA ASN A 215 4.88 18.57 6.83
C ASN A 215 5.35 17.12 6.91
N LEU A 216 5.56 16.41 5.78
CA LEU A 216 6.19 15.09 5.80
C LEU A 216 7.64 15.14 6.30
N LEU A 217 8.42 16.14 5.88
CA LEU A 217 9.77 16.38 6.41
C LEU A 217 9.73 16.65 7.92
N ASP A 218 8.77 17.45 8.38
CA ASP A 218 8.60 17.77 9.79
C ASP A 218 8.31 16.52 10.62
N ILE A 219 7.39 15.66 10.19
CA ILE A 219 7.07 14.40 10.87
C ILE A 219 8.33 13.55 11.03
N VAL A 220 9.11 13.37 9.98
CA VAL A 220 10.30 12.53 10.02
C VAL A 220 11.39 13.13 10.91
N ASN A 221 11.63 14.44 10.83
CA ASN A 221 12.64 15.12 11.65
C ASN A 221 12.23 15.16 13.13
N LEU A 222 10.96 15.44 13.45
CA LEU A 222 10.43 15.38 14.81
C LEU A 222 10.55 13.96 15.38
N ARG A 223 10.15 12.93 14.61
CA ARG A 223 10.30 11.53 15.02
C ARG A 223 11.77 11.19 15.31
N ASN A 224 12.69 11.63 14.49
CA ASN A 224 14.11 11.36 14.71
C ASN A 224 14.61 12.03 15.99
N MET A 225 14.22 13.27 16.27
CA MET A 225 14.52 13.96 17.52
C MET A 225 13.91 13.22 18.72
N ILE A 226 12.63 12.81 18.64
CA ILE A 226 11.95 12.09 19.73
C ILE A 226 12.64 10.77 20.05
N VAL A 227 12.93 9.95 19.03
CA VAL A 227 13.45 8.59 19.23
C VAL A 227 14.93 8.58 19.61
N HIS A 228 15.73 9.48 19.03
CA HIS A 228 17.20 9.45 19.22
C HIS A 228 17.68 10.39 20.32
N ASN A 229 16.85 11.36 20.73
CA ASN A 229 17.25 12.37 21.70
C ASN A 229 16.17 12.66 22.77
N ASN A 230 15.29 11.69 23.06
CA ASN A 230 14.23 11.84 24.06
C ASN A 230 13.35 13.10 23.89
N GLY A 231 13.08 13.51 22.67
CA GLY A 231 12.31 14.70 22.36
C GLY A 231 13.04 16.03 22.61
N GLN A 232 14.33 15.99 22.93
CA GLN A 232 15.11 17.21 23.18
C GLN A 232 15.72 17.73 21.88
N VAL A 233 15.71 19.06 21.75
CA VAL A 233 16.35 19.77 20.64
C VAL A 233 17.86 19.65 20.77
N ASP A 234 18.50 19.20 19.70
CA ASP A 234 19.96 19.09 19.57
C ASP A 234 20.48 19.85 18.34
N LYS A 235 21.79 19.97 18.21
CA LYS A 235 22.45 20.67 17.08
C LYS A 235 22.08 20.06 15.72
N ARG A 236 21.79 18.74 15.67
CA ARG A 236 21.39 18.07 14.45
C ARG A 236 19.99 18.51 14.04
N PHE A 237 19.06 18.56 14.98
CA PHE A 237 17.70 19.04 14.72
C PHE A 237 17.69 20.52 14.37
N GLU A 238 18.48 21.37 15.06
CA GLU A 238 18.64 22.80 14.79
C GLU A 238 19.10 23.09 13.34
N SER A 239 19.86 22.19 12.73
CA SER A 239 20.29 22.32 11.34
C SER A 239 19.22 22.03 10.30
N THR A 240 18.07 21.50 10.69
CA THR A 240 16.98 21.12 9.77
C THR A 240 16.10 22.31 9.36
N SER A 241 15.42 22.17 8.21
CA SER A 241 14.37 23.12 7.82
C SER A 241 13.18 23.07 8.78
N THR A 242 12.92 21.92 9.39
CA THR A 242 11.89 21.72 10.41
C THR A 242 12.11 22.63 11.61
N PHE A 243 13.30 22.70 12.14
CA PHE A 243 13.61 23.60 13.27
C PHE A 243 13.23 25.05 12.95
N ARG A 244 13.52 25.52 11.74
CA ARG A 244 13.16 26.89 11.32
C ARG A 244 11.66 27.15 11.30
N ARG A 245 10.87 26.14 10.89
CA ARG A 245 9.38 26.25 10.86
C ARG A 245 8.77 26.13 12.25
N TRP A 246 9.44 25.42 13.16
CA TRP A 246 8.95 25.17 14.53
C TRP A 246 9.63 26.04 15.58
N LYS A 247 10.42 27.04 15.16
CA LYS A 247 11.23 27.87 16.08
C LYS A 247 10.41 28.52 17.18
N ASP A 248 9.21 28.99 16.87
CA ASP A 248 8.31 29.66 17.83
C ASP A 248 7.64 28.66 18.82
N ARG A 249 7.79 27.36 18.56
CA ARG A 249 7.32 26.29 19.42
C ARG A 249 8.43 25.71 20.33
N VAL A 250 9.65 26.19 20.20
CA VAL A 250 10.79 25.71 20.99
C VAL A 250 10.77 26.36 22.36
N ASP A 251 10.57 25.53 23.39
CA ASP A 251 10.77 25.88 24.79
C ASP A 251 11.90 24.98 25.32
N ILE A 252 13.13 25.49 25.17
CA ILE A 252 14.38 24.71 25.36
C ILE A 252 14.36 23.95 26.69
N PRO A 253 14.61 22.63 26.67
CA PRO A 253 15.13 21.82 25.54
C PRO A 253 14.03 21.16 24.67
N LEU A 254 12.76 21.43 24.90
CA LEU A 254 11.63 20.71 24.31
C LEU A 254 10.97 21.50 23.18
N ILE A 255 10.23 20.81 22.34
CA ILE A 255 9.31 21.41 21.35
C ILE A 255 7.88 21.22 21.83
N LYS A 256 7.16 22.31 21.98
CA LYS A 256 5.74 22.30 22.31
C LYS A 256 4.93 21.80 21.11
N ILE A 257 4.25 20.66 21.28
CA ILE A 257 3.37 20.06 20.28
C ILE A 257 1.94 20.13 20.81
N GLU A 258 1.01 20.56 19.99
CA GLU A 258 -0.40 20.71 20.33
C GLU A 258 -1.29 19.83 19.41
N ASP A 259 -2.57 19.65 19.77
CA ASP A 259 -3.51 18.80 18.99
C ASP A 259 -3.73 19.36 17.56
N GLU A 260 -3.69 20.68 17.39
CA GLU A 260 -3.76 21.33 16.07
C GLU A 260 -2.57 21.01 15.20
N ASP A 261 -1.37 20.93 15.78
CA ASP A 261 -0.16 20.52 15.04
C ASP A 261 -0.31 19.08 14.54
N ILE A 262 -0.76 18.18 15.40
CA ILE A 262 -1.02 16.78 15.01
C ILE A 262 -2.12 16.69 13.95
N ALA A 263 -3.18 17.48 14.06
CA ALA A 263 -4.25 17.51 13.08
C ALA A 263 -3.75 17.96 11.69
N LYS A 264 -2.93 19.00 11.66
CA LYS A 264 -2.29 19.51 10.44
C LYS A 264 -1.37 18.46 9.80
N LEU A 265 -0.49 17.84 10.59
CA LEU A 265 0.42 16.80 10.13
C LEU A 265 -0.34 15.57 9.61
N LEU A 266 -1.40 15.15 10.29
CA LEU A 266 -2.27 14.05 9.85
C LEU A 266 -2.94 14.36 8.51
N SER A 267 -3.47 15.58 8.33
CA SER A 267 -4.07 15.99 7.06
C SER A 267 -3.09 15.83 5.90
N SER A 268 -1.85 16.28 6.09
CA SER A 268 -0.80 16.14 5.08
C SER A 268 -0.40 14.67 4.80
N VAL A 269 -0.41 13.82 5.82
CA VAL A 269 -0.21 12.38 5.61
C VAL A 269 -1.35 11.77 4.80
N ILE A 270 -2.59 12.14 5.07
CA ILE A 270 -3.76 11.66 4.31
C ILE A 270 -3.67 12.12 2.85
N ASP A 271 -3.34 13.39 2.59
CA ASP A 271 -3.16 13.92 1.24
C ASP A 271 -2.05 13.17 0.50
N ALA A 272 -0.90 12.96 1.15
CA ALA A 272 0.19 12.18 0.58
C ALA A 272 -0.23 10.74 0.29
N VAL A 273 -0.95 10.08 1.20
CA VAL A 273 -1.46 8.72 1.00
C VAL A 273 -2.37 8.66 -0.23
N ILE A 274 -3.29 9.60 -0.39
CA ILE A 274 -4.21 9.63 -1.54
C ILE A 274 -3.43 9.83 -2.84
N ILE A 275 -2.57 10.83 -2.91
CA ILE A 275 -1.84 11.19 -4.13
C ILE A 275 -0.86 10.06 -4.52
N ILE A 276 -0.06 9.59 -3.58
CA ILE A 276 0.96 8.56 -3.85
C ILE A 276 0.31 7.20 -4.14
N SER A 277 -0.81 6.86 -3.49
CA SER A 277 -1.56 5.64 -3.81
C SER A 277 -2.11 5.67 -5.24
N ASN A 278 -2.61 6.80 -5.71
CA ASN A 278 -3.09 6.94 -7.08
C ASN A 278 -1.96 6.80 -8.11
N LEU A 279 -0.79 7.41 -7.84
CA LEU A 279 0.41 7.25 -8.69
C LEU A 279 0.87 5.80 -8.71
N TYR A 280 0.95 5.18 -7.53
CA TYR A 280 1.33 3.78 -7.37
C TYR A 280 0.39 2.85 -8.14
N LEU A 281 -0.93 2.98 -7.96
CA LEU A 281 -1.90 2.12 -8.63
C LEU A 281 -1.84 2.23 -10.15
N LYS A 282 -1.67 3.44 -10.69
CA LYS A 282 -1.50 3.66 -12.13
C LYS A 282 -0.30 2.88 -12.67
N GLU A 283 0.86 3.01 -12.04
CA GLU A 283 2.09 2.31 -12.43
C GLU A 283 1.99 0.79 -12.20
N TYR A 284 1.41 0.39 -11.08
CA TYR A 284 1.25 -1.00 -10.71
C TYR A 284 0.35 -1.76 -11.67
N TYR A 285 -0.82 -1.20 -12.03
CA TYR A 285 -1.77 -1.86 -12.93
C TYR A 285 -1.20 -2.05 -14.34
N GLN A 286 -0.44 -1.10 -14.84
CA GLN A 286 0.22 -1.25 -16.14
C GLN A 286 1.22 -2.43 -16.13
N ARG A 287 2.05 -2.50 -15.08
CA ARG A 287 3.05 -3.57 -14.92
C ARG A 287 2.40 -4.93 -14.67
N ARG A 288 1.40 -4.98 -13.80
CA ARG A 288 0.63 -6.19 -13.52
C ARG A 288 0.01 -6.78 -14.79
N ASN A 289 -0.65 -5.96 -15.60
CA ASN A 289 -1.27 -6.43 -16.84
C ASN A 289 -0.24 -6.96 -17.84
N ARG A 290 0.96 -6.37 -17.87
CA ARG A 290 2.07 -6.89 -18.68
C ARG A 290 2.55 -8.27 -18.16
N VAL A 291 2.75 -8.40 -16.87
CA VAL A 291 3.16 -9.69 -16.26
C VAL A 291 2.13 -10.78 -16.50
N ILE A 292 0.83 -10.47 -16.36
CA ILE A 292 -0.25 -11.42 -16.66
C ILE A 292 -0.21 -11.83 -18.13
N ALA A 293 -0.09 -10.87 -19.06
CA ALA A 293 0.00 -11.16 -20.47
C ALA A 293 1.21 -12.06 -20.80
N ASN A 294 2.40 -11.70 -20.31
CA ASN A 294 3.62 -12.48 -20.52
C ASN A 294 3.51 -13.90 -19.98
N TYR A 295 2.91 -14.07 -18.79
CA TYR A 295 2.72 -15.37 -18.18
C TYR A 295 1.94 -16.34 -19.09
N TYR A 296 0.84 -15.89 -19.67
CA TYR A 296 0.00 -16.72 -20.53
C TYR A 296 0.54 -16.90 -21.95
N PHE A 297 1.45 -16.03 -22.41
CA PHE A 297 2.04 -16.12 -23.75
C PHE A 297 3.43 -16.75 -23.76
N ASN A 298 4.00 -17.04 -22.61
CA ASN A 298 5.19 -17.87 -22.54
C ASN A 298 4.78 -19.35 -22.79
N LYS A 299 5.26 -19.94 -23.90
CA LYS A 299 4.89 -21.30 -24.33
C LYS A 299 5.11 -22.36 -23.25
N GLU A 300 6.10 -22.19 -22.39
CA GLU A 300 6.40 -23.11 -21.29
C GLU A 300 5.30 -23.12 -20.22
N ASN A 301 4.68 -21.99 -19.92
CA ASN A 301 3.63 -21.89 -18.91
C ASN A 301 2.24 -22.27 -19.46
N ALA A 302 2.02 -22.21 -20.75
CA ALA A 302 0.75 -22.58 -21.38
C ALA A 302 0.49 -24.09 -21.34
N TYR A 303 1.55 -24.91 -21.33
CA TYR A 303 1.41 -26.36 -21.28
C TYR A 303 1.04 -26.89 -19.87
N ASP A 304 1.62 -26.34 -18.81
CA ASP A 304 1.33 -26.76 -17.44
C ASP A 304 -0.13 -26.50 -17.03
N PHE A 305 -0.73 -25.47 -17.60
CA PHE A 305 -2.11 -25.10 -17.26
C PHE A 305 -3.15 -26.05 -17.87
N PHE A 306 -2.86 -26.68 -19.00
CA PHE A 306 -3.75 -27.65 -19.66
C PHE A 306 -3.54 -29.08 -19.16
N ALA A 307 -2.39 -29.41 -18.63
CA ALA A 307 -2.08 -30.76 -18.10
C ALA A 307 -2.93 -31.11 -16.85
N ASP A 308 -3.31 -30.11 -16.04
CA ASP A 308 -4.17 -30.31 -14.87
C ASP A 308 -5.68 -30.34 -15.18
N MET A 309 -6.06 -30.22 -16.46
CA MET A 309 -7.47 -30.14 -16.90
C MET A 309 -7.96 -31.42 -17.61
N GLU A 310 -7.11 -32.42 -17.86
CA GLU A 310 -7.49 -33.75 -18.32
C GLU A 310 -7.83 -34.64 -17.11
#